data_56bb7fda6eeef115e759a818df2ada5a
#
_entry.id   56bb7fda6eeef115e759a818df2ada5a
#
_cell.length_a   1.000
_cell.length_b   1.000
_cell.length_c   1.000
_cell.angle_alpha   90.00
_cell.angle_beta   90.00
_cell.angle_gamma   90.00
#
_symmetry.space_group_name_H-M   'P 1'
#
loop_
_entity.id
_entity.type
_entity.pdbx_description
1 polymer ?
#
loop_
_entity_poly.entity_id
_entity_poly.type
_entity_poly.pdbx_seq_one_letter_code
_entity_poly.pdbx_strand_id
1 'polypeptide(L)'
;MHSATGLRRSRPVIHVLICLLLILAGAVGASLIQTGGGHIAVQGLKIPGKDGAVASADLFRPDTATATRKAPLIIVTPGFQRTKETQISYSLELARRGYVTLVVDPYNQGESTSQPPHSDDPSIQPAIDYVSRTNALNYVDKTKIGITGHSAGGSQVRHIAAEYGTKEAKALKKAKAPDSPGGTTVTKEEREKAEQLNPIRSVFISGWLQQLNAKKLKNIRSNIGIGYALYDEGGYRNKTHNGDLRHAPEAIAVINSGLPKSQHVNHVVVGKGYGSAADRTYRVAYNDRTIHPFQPLTPSAIGSMIQFFDDAIGAPHQMSTSNQTWWLKELFNGLSLVAALVMLVPLTKLLLTIPWFAAARTDISPAPPKPKRQKRGNILDYLRHLSSRCLRNLHPLIGS
;
A
#
# COMPACT_ATOMS: atom_id res chain seq x y z
N MET A 1 -55.01 -2.95 -28.82
CA MET A 1 -54.23 -2.14 -27.83
C MET A 1 -53.35 -3.02 -26.92
N HIS A 2 -52.67 -4.05 -27.38
CA HIS A 2 -51.87 -4.98 -26.51
C HIS A 2 -50.34 -4.86 -26.65
N SER A 3 -49.81 -3.95 -27.50
CA SER A 3 -48.38 -3.89 -27.79
C SER A 3 -47.56 -2.92 -26.90
N ALA A 4 -48.16 -1.92 -26.27
CA ALA A 4 -47.44 -0.89 -25.52
C ALA A 4 -47.05 -1.29 -24.08
N THR A 5 -47.72 -2.27 -23.49
CA THR A 5 -47.50 -2.74 -22.13
C THR A 5 -46.30 -3.72 -22.04
N GLY A 6 -46.05 -4.50 -23.07
CA GLY A 6 -44.91 -5.44 -23.14
C GLY A 6 -43.56 -4.70 -23.23
N LEU A 7 -43.47 -3.66 -24.04
CA LEU A 7 -42.27 -2.84 -24.22
C LEU A 7 -41.89 -2.02 -22.97
N ARG A 8 -42.83 -1.63 -22.14
CA ARG A 8 -42.58 -0.92 -20.86
C ARG A 8 -42.00 -1.83 -19.77
N ARG A 9 -42.37 -3.12 -19.77
CA ARG A 9 -41.83 -4.12 -18.80
C ARG A 9 -40.43 -4.60 -19.19
N SER A 10 -40.06 -4.63 -20.46
CA SER A 10 -38.78 -5.12 -20.94
C SER A 10 -37.60 -4.16 -20.65
N ARG A 11 -37.84 -2.84 -20.60
CA ARG A 11 -36.80 -1.82 -20.42
C ARG A 11 -35.98 -2.00 -19.11
N PRO A 12 -36.54 -2.17 -17.91
CA PRO A 12 -35.78 -2.38 -16.69
C PRO A 12 -34.95 -3.67 -16.76
N VAL A 13 -35.47 -4.74 -17.34
CA VAL A 13 -34.73 -6.02 -17.53
C VAL A 13 -33.51 -5.79 -18.40
N ILE A 14 -33.67 -5.13 -19.54
CA ILE A 14 -32.53 -4.83 -20.43
C ILE A 14 -31.47 -4.01 -19.73
N HIS A 15 -31.84 -2.97 -18.96
CA HIS A 15 -30.88 -2.16 -18.23
C HIS A 15 -30.14 -2.97 -17.17
N VAL A 16 -30.82 -3.85 -16.42
CA VAL A 16 -30.16 -4.75 -15.45
C VAL A 16 -29.18 -5.68 -16.17
N LEU A 17 -29.57 -6.28 -17.30
CA LEU A 17 -28.69 -7.16 -18.07
C LEU A 17 -27.44 -6.41 -18.59
N ILE A 18 -27.61 -5.19 -19.09
CA ILE A 18 -26.47 -4.35 -19.52
C ILE A 18 -25.53 -4.08 -18.32
N CYS A 19 -26.07 -3.68 -17.16
CA CYS A 19 -25.26 -3.44 -15.98
C CYS A 19 -24.52 -4.70 -15.53
N LEU A 20 -25.18 -5.85 -15.53
CA LEU A 20 -24.53 -7.14 -15.20
C LEU A 20 -23.41 -7.49 -16.18
N LEU A 21 -23.60 -7.25 -17.48
CA LEU A 21 -22.56 -7.45 -18.47
C LEU A 21 -21.35 -6.51 -18.25
N LEU A 22 -21.62 -5.24 -17.91
CA LEU A 22 -20.54 -4.28 -17.59
C LEU A 22 -19.80 -4.67 -16.30
N ILE A 23 -20.51 -5.13 -15.26
CA ILE A 23 -19.91 -5.62 -14.03
C ILE A 23 -19.03 -6.85 -14.33
N LEU A 24 -19.52 -7.80 -15.11
CA LEU A 24 -18.78 -8.99 -15.49
C LEU A 24 -17.54 -8.62 -16.31
N ALA A 25 -17.68 -7.76 -17.31
CA ALA A 25 -16.57 -7.29 -18.15
C ALA A 25 -15.52 -6.56 -17.30
N GLY A 26 -15.95 -5.72 -16.36
CA GLY A 26 -15.06 -5.05 -15.42
C GLY A 26 -14.35 -6.04 -14.49
N ALA A 27 -15.05 -7.01 -13.91
CA ALA A 27 -14.47 -8.02 -13.04
C ALA A 27 -13.44 -8.89 -13.77
N VAL A 28 -13.78 -9.35 -14.98
CA VAL A 28 -12.86 -10.14 -15.83
C VAL A 28 -11.65 -9.29 -16.23
N GLY A 29 -11.85 -8.04 -16.67
CA GLY A 29 -10.76 -7.14 -17.04
C GLY A 29 -9.83 -6.87 -15.87
N ALA A 30 -10.35 -6.55 -14.68
CA ALA A 30 -9.57 -6.35 -13.47
C ALA A 30 -8.77 -7.62 -13.09
N SER A 31 -9.37 -8.79 -13.17
CA SER A 31 -8.73 -10.09 -12.91
C SER A 31 -7.59 -10.37 -13.90
N LEU A 32 -7.81 -10.14 -15.19
CA LEU A 32 -6.78 -10.31 -16.21
C LEU A 32 -5.57 -9.39 -15.97
N ILE A 33 -5.80 -8.14 -15.60
CA ILE A 33 -4.71 -7.23 -15.26
C ILE A 33 -3.98 -7.69 -14.00
N GLN A 34 -4.71 -8.04 -12.93
CA GLN A 34 -4.12 -8.48 -11.66
C GLN A 34 -3.29 -9.75 -11.80
N THR A 35 -3.70 -10.66 -12.67
CA THR A 35 -2.99 -11.92 -12.93
C THR A 35 -1.99 -11.81 -14.09
N GLY A 36 -1.75 -10.61 -14.64
CA GLY A 36 -0.85 -10.44 -15.79
C GLY A 36 -1.23 -11.33 -16.96
N GLY A 37 -2.53 -11.47 -17.27
CA GLY A 37 -3.02 -12.38 -18.31
C GLY A 37 -2.86 -13.88 -17.97
N GLY A 38 -2.73 -14.24 -16.70
CA GLY A 38 -2.51 -15.61 -16.21
C GLY A 38 -1.05 -15.95 -15.87
N HIS A 39 -0.12 -15.02 -16.08
CA HIS A 39 1.31 -15.19 -15.76
C HIS A 39 1.66 -14.89 -14.30
N ILE A 40 0.72 -14.38 -13.50
CA ILE A 40 0.89 -14.10 -12.07
C ILE A 40 -0.19 -14.85 -11.30
N ALA A 41 0.21 -15.85 -10.52
CA ALA A 41 -0.69 -16.50 -9.57
C ALA A 41 -0.86 -15.61 -8.33
N VAL A 42 -2.12 -15.39 -7.92
CA VAL A 42 -2.44 -14.62 -6.70
C VAL A 42 -3.10 -15.56 -5.70
N GLN A 43 -2.55 -15.62 -4.49
CA GLN A 43 -3.01 -16.53 -3.44
C GLN A 43 -3.10 -15.82 -2.09
N GLY A 44 -4.25 -15.90 -1.42
CA GLY A 44 -4.41 -15.47 -0.04
C GLY A 44 -3.69 -16.39 0.94
N LEU A 45 -3.00 -15.83 1.92
CA LEU A 45 -2.29 -16.55 2.98
C LEU A 45 -2.75 -16.05 4.35
N LYS A 46 -2.82 -16.96 5.32
CA LYS A 46 -2.99 -16.66 6.75
C LYS A 46 -1.72 -17.10 7.48
N ILE A 47 -0.95 -16.13 7.92
CA ILE A 47 0.38 -16.35 8.50
C ILE A 47 0.28 -16.25 10.01
N PRO A 48 0.56 -17.34 10.76
CA PRO A 48 0.53 -17.31 12.22
C PRO A 48 1.57 -16.34 12.79
N GLY A 49 1.14 -15.48 13.69
CA GLY A 49 1.97 -14.61 14.51
C GLY A 49 2.08 -15.10 15.95
N LYS A 50 2.47 -14.21 16.85
CA LYS A 50 2.55 -14.48 18.30
C LYS A 50 1.16 -14.53 18.92
N ASP A 51 1.01 -15.28 20.01
CA ASP A 51 -0.17 -15.31 20.87
C ASP A 51 -1.50 -15.55 20.12
N GLY A 52 -1.46 -16.40 19.08
CA GLY A 52 -2.63 -16.74 18.26
C GLY A 52 -3.02 -15.67 17.24
N ALA A 53 -2.30 -14.56 17.14
CA ALA A 53 -2.54 -13.57 16.10
C ALA A 53 -2.25 -14.14 14.70
N VAL A 54 -2.98 -13.67 13.70
CA VAL A 54 -2.84 -14.11 12.31
C VAL A 54 -2.71 -12.85 11.42
N ALA A 55 -1.63 -12.78 10.66
CA ALA A 55 -1.46 -11.80 9.60
C ALA A 55 -2.03 -12.34 8.29
N SER A 56 -2.97 -11.60 7.69
CA SER A 56 -3.50 -11.91 6.37
C SER A 56 -2.62 -11.28 5.30
N ALA A 57 -2.36 -12.00 4.22
CA ALA A 57 -1.52 -11.51 3.13
C ALA A 57 -1.98 -12.08 1.78
N ASP A 58 -1.69 -11.35 0.70
CA ASP A 58 -1.81 -11.85 -0.66
C ASP A 58 -0.43 -12.02 -1.27
N LEU A 59 -0.17 -13.21 -1.77
CA LEU A 59 1.06 -13.60 -2.45
C LEU A 59 0.85 -13.51 -3.97
N PHE A 60 1.68 -12.73 -4.63
CA PHE A 60 1.76 -12.65 -6.09
C PHE A 60 3.00 -13.40 -6.55
N ARG A 61 2.82 -14.48 -7.27
CA ARG A 61 3.90 -15.30 -7.80
C ARG A 61 3.91 -15.26 -9.31
N PRO A 62 4.94 -14.65 -9.95
CA PRO A 62 5.16 -14.81 -11.39
C PRO A 62 5.44 -16.27 -11.77
N ASP A 63 4.97 -16.71 -12.93
CA ASP A 63 5.21 -18.06 -13.47
C ASP A 63 6.70 -18.33 -13.71
N THR A 64 7.49 -17.26 -13.91
CA THR A 64 8.95 -17.31 -14.03
C THR A 64 9.67 -17.68 -12.74
N ALA A 65 9.02 -17.53 -11.58
CA ALA A 65 9.57 -17.91 -10.27
C ALA A 65 9.34 -19.39 -9.99
N THR A 66 10.42 -20.18 -10.12
CA THR A 66 10.41 -21.64 -9.95
C THR A 66 11.47 -22.10 -8.96
N ALA A 67 11.44 -23.36 -8.52
CA ALA A 67 12.45 -23.92 -7.62
C ALA A 67 13.87 -23.89 -8.21
N THR A 68 13.98 -23.98 -9.55
CA THR A 68 15.26 -23.90 -10.27
C THR A 68 15.65 -22.48 -10.65
N ARG A 69 14.68 -21.57 -10.77
CA ARG A 69 14.88 -20.14 -11.06
C ARG A 69 14.21 -19.32 -9.98
N LYS A 70 14.90 -19.20 -8.86
CA LYS A 70 14.38 -18.46 -7.69
C LYS A 70 14.33 -16.96 -7.97
N ALA A 71 13.26 -16.32 -7.50
CA ALA A 71 13.05 -14.89 -7.63
C ALA A 71 13.26 -14.16 -6.29
N PRO A 72 13.70 -12.88 -6.30
CA PRO A 72 13.66 -12.01 -5.13
C PRO A 72 12.22 -11.85 -4.63
N LEU A 73 12.06 -11.58 -3.32
CA LEU A 73 10.74 -11.35 -2.74
C LEU A 73 10.68 -9.96 -2.09
N ILE A 74 9.58 -9.24 -2.35
CA ILE A 74 9.30 -7.95 -1.72
C ILE A 74 8.04 -8.06 -0.87
N ILE A 75 8.16 -7.73 0.44
CA ILE A 75 7.03 -7.67 1.36
C ILE A 75 6.54 -6.21 1.40
N VAL A 76 5.22 -6.03 1.29
CA VAL A 76 4.57 -4.73 1.18
C VAL A 76 3.57 -4.59 2.32
N THR A 77 3.53 -3.43 3.01
CA THR A 77 2.55 -3.13 4.05
C THR A 77 1.94 -1.75 3.84
N PRO A 78 0.61 -1.60 3.99
CA PRO A 78 -0.07 -0.31 3.82
C PRO A 78 0.07 0.62 5.03
N GLY A 79 -0.50 1.81 4.87
CA GLY A 79 -0.56 2.83 5.91
C GLY A 79 -1.67 2.63 6.94
N PHE A 80 -1.80 3.61 7.83
CA PHE A 80 -2.83 3.62 8.88
C PHE A 80 -4.24 3.62 8.29
N GLN A 81 -5.13 2.80 8.85
CA GLN A 81 -6.51 2.58 8.39
C GLN A 81 -6.61 2.16 6.92
N ARG A 82 -5.59 1.46 6.42
CA ARG A 82 -5.57 0.93 5.05
C ARG A 82 -5.29 -0.55 5.06
N THR A 83 -5.83 -1.24 4.06
CA THR A 83 -5.65 -2.68 3.88
C THR A 83 -4.72 -2.98 2.70
N LYS A 84 -4.32 -4.23 2.56
CA LYS A 84 -3.41 -4.71 1.51
C LYS A 84 -3.84 -4.30 0.09
N GLU A 85 -5.14 -4.17 -0.15
CA GLU A 85 -5.69 -3.77 -1.45
C GLU A 85 -5.19 -2.39 -1.90
N THR A 86 -4.91 -1.48 -0.97
CA THR A 86 -4.40 -0.13 -1.29
C THR A 86 -2.96 -0.12 -1.79
N GLN A 87 -2.25 -1.27 -1.71
CA GLN A 87 -0.87 -1.45 -2.16
C GLN A 87 -0.75 -2.45 -3.33
N ILE A 88 -1.86 -2.83 -3.94
CA ILE A 88 -1.85 -3.77 -5.09
C ILE A 88 -1.04 -3.19 -6.25
N SER A 89 -1.05 -1.88 -6.46
CA SER A 89 -0.23 -1.21 -7.47
C SER A 89 1.27 -1.55 -7.32
N TYR A 90 1.81 -1.52 -6.09
CA TYR A 90 3.19 -1.92 -5.81
C TYR A 90 3.41 -3.40 -6.10
N SER A 91 2.54 -4.25 -5.56
CA SER A 91 2.67 -5.71 -5.68
C SER A 91 2.54 -6.17 -7.14
N LEU A 92 1.57 -5.65 -7.88
CA LEU A 92 1.36 -5.99 -9.27
C LEU A 92 2.55 -5.57 -10.14
N GLU A 93 3.02 -4.32 -10.01
CA GLU A 93 4.09 -3.81 -10.85
C GLU A 93 5.44 -4.47 -10.57
N LEU A 94 5.71 -4.84 -9.33
CA LEU A 94 6.87 -5.67 -8.98
C LEU A 94 6.72 -7.10 -9.53
N ALA A 95 5.54 -7.73 -9.39
CA ALA A 95 5.31 -9.07 -9.90
C ALA A 95 5.45 -9.16 -11.43
N ARG A 96 5.01 -8.14 -12.18
CA ARG A 96 5.24 -8.03 -13.63
C ARG A 96 6.72 -8.01 -14.02
N ARG A 97 7.59 -7.57 -13.10
CA ARG A 97 9.06 -7.54 -13.26
C ARG A 97 9.75 -8.80 -12.71
N GLY A 98 8.94 -9.80 -12.36
CA GLY A 98 9.44 -11.11 -11.93
C GLY A 98 9.77 -11.21 -10.43
N TYR A 99 9.51 -10.19 -9.63
CA TYR A 99 9.58 -10.30 -8.17
C TYR A 99 8.40 -11.14 -7.65
N VAL A 100 8.63 -11.99 -6.68
CA VAL A 100 7.55 -12.48 -5.82
C VAL A 100 7.16 -11.37 -4.86
N THR A 101 5.88 -11.07 -4.69
CA THR A 101 5.44 -10.05 -3.75
C THR A 101 4.46 -10.61 -2.73
N LEU A 102 4.57 -10.15 -1.49
CA LEU A 102 3.69 -10.51 -0.39
C LEU A 102 3.17 -9.22 0.24
N VAL A 103 1.90 -8.88 0.00
CA VAL A 103 1.27 -7.71 0.60
C VAL A 103 0.48 -8.13 1.83
N VAL A 104 0.74 -7.47 2.98
CA VAL A 104 0.28 -7.90 4.31
C VAL A 104 -0.66 -6.86 4.90
N ASP A 105 -1.82 -7.29 5.39
CA ASP A 105 -2.70 -6.44 6.20
C ASP A 105 -2.06 -6.13 7.56
N PRO A 106 -2.04 -4.87 8.01
CA PRO A 106 -1.67 -4.56 9.38
C PRO A 106 -2.64 -5.22 10.38
N TYR A 107 -2.15 -5.54 11.58
CA TYR A 107 -3.04 -5.96 12.66
C TYR A 107 -4.13 -4.90 12.92
N ASN A 108 -5.31 -5.33 13.32
CA ASN A 108 -6.52 -4.52 13.48
C ASN A 108 -7.08 -3.92 12.16
N GLN A 109 -6.59 -4.37 11.00
CA GLN A 109 -7.04 -3.88 9.69
C GLN A 109 -7.22 -5.04 8.71
N GLY A 110 -8.11 -4.86 7.73
CA GLY A 110 -8.38 -5.85 6.70
C GLY A 110 -8.80 -7.20 7.30
N GLU A 111 -8.15 -8.26 6.85
CA GLU A 111 -8.41 -9.63 7.28
C GLU A 111 -7.42 -10.15 8.34
N SER A 112 -6.50 -9.31 8.81
CA SER A 112 -5.62 -9.65 9.94
C SER A 112 -6.38 -9.57 11.26
N THR A 113 -5.98 -10.40 12.22
CA THR A 113 -6.56 -10.37 13.58
C THR A 113 -6.14 -9.11 14.34
N SER A 114 -6.62 -8.98 15.56
CA SER A 114 -6.16 -7.93 16.47
C SER A 114 -4.67 -8.06 16.77
N GLN A 115 -4.06 -6.92 17.15
CA GLN A 115 -2.68 -6.87 17.65
C GLN A 115 -2.53 -7.82 18.84
N PRO A 116 -1.47 -8.65 18.91
CA PRO A 116 -1.21 -9.48 20.07
C PRO A 116 -1.11 -8.66 21.35
N PRO A 117 -1.66 -9.12 22.48
CA PRO A 117 -1.50 -8.45 23.77
C PRO A 117 -0.02 -8.25 24.10
N HIS A 118 0.33 -7.10 24.65
CA HIS A 118 1.70 -6.78 25.10
C HIS A 118 2.79 -6.88 24.01
N SER A 119 2.42 -6.80 22.73
CA SER A 119 3.34 -6.80 21.61
C SER A 119 3.15 -5.56 20.74
N ASP A 120 4.23 -4.85 20.49
CA ASP A 120 4.28 -3.75 19.51
C ASP A 120 4.76 -4.23 18.13
N ASP A 121 4.90 -5.56 17.94
CA ASP A 121 5.39 -6.15 16.71
C ASP A 121 4.38 -5.93 15.58
N PRO A 122 4.77 -5.34 14.45
CA PRO A 122 3.87 -5.16 13.32
C PRO A 122 3.59 -6.49 12.60
N SER A 123 2.44 -6.60 11.94
CA SER A 123 2.03 -7.80 11.19
C SER A 123 3.01 -8.23 10.08
N ILE A 124 3.86 -7.32 9.62
CA ILE A 124 4.92 -7.62 8.65
C ILE A 124 6.03 -8.51 9.25
N GLN A 125 6.21 -8.52 10.58
CA GLN A 125 7.26 -9.34 11.22
C GLN A 125 7.01 -10.84 11.05
N PRO A 126 5.83 -11.41 11.39
CA PRO A 126 5.58 -12.83 11.12
C PRO A 126 5.66 -13.17 9.63
N ALA A 127 5.34 -12.23 8.73
CA ALA A 127 5.50 -12.44 7.30
C ALA A 127 6.99 -12.59 6.90
N ILE A 128 7.88 -11.75 7.44
CA ILE A 128 9.34 -11.86 7.24
C ILE A 128 9.86 -13.18 7.79
N ASP A 129 9.46 -13.55 9.00
CA ASP A 129 9.88 -14.79 9.65
C ASP A 129 9.38 -16.02 8.87
N TYR A 130 8.12 -16.00 8.40
CA TYR A 130 7.56 -17.06 7.57
C TYR A 130 8.35 -17.22 6.27
N VAL A 131 8.52 -16.15 5.50
CA VAL A 131 9.26 -16.18 4.23
C VAL A 131 10.69 -16.68 4.43
N SER A 132 11.35 -16.24 5.49
CA SER A 132 12.75 -16.59 5.76
C SER A 132 12.93 -18.08 6.11
N ARG A 133 11.94 -18.70 6.77
CA ARG A 133 12.07 -20.05 7.33
C ARG A 133 11.33 -21.13 6.56
N THR A 134 10.20 -20.79 5.89
CA THR A 134 9.37 -21.80 5.21
C THR A 134 10.06 -22.43 4.00
N ASN A 135 9.86 -23.73 3.81
CA ASN A 135 10.24 -24.43 2.59
C ASN A 135 9.15 -24.41 1.50
N ALA A 136 7.93 -23.98 1.85
CA ALA A 136 6.82 -23.89 0.91
C ALA A 136 7.08 -22.88 -0.22
N LEU A 137 7.89 -21.83 0.04
CA LEU A 137 8.29 -20.83 -0.95
C LEU A 137 9.68 -21.17 -1.54
N ASN A 138 9.84 -22.39 -2.05
CA ASN A 138 11.11 -22.88 -2.61
C ASN A 138 11.58 -22.13 -3.87
N TYR A 139 10.70 -21.36 -4.49
CA TYR A 139 10.92 -20.48 -5.65
C TYR A 139 11.40 -19.09 -5.27
N VAL A 140 11.55 -18.78 -3.97
CA VAL A 140 12.05 -17.50 -3.47
C VAL A 140 13.55 -17.58 -3.17
N ASP A 141 14.30 -16.59 -3.63
CA ASP A 141 15.68 -16.35 -3.21
C ASP A 141 15.68 -15.62 -1.86
N LYS A 142 15.85 -16.40 -0.78
CA LYS A 142 15.81 -15.87 0.59
C LYS A 142 16.99 -14.93 0.94
N THR A 143 17.99 -14.83 0.07
CA THR A 143 19.09 -13.87 0.20
C THR A 143 18.75 -12.49 -0.36
N LYS A 144 17.60 -12.38 -1.04
CA LYS A 144 17.11 -11.19 -1.76
C LYS A 144 15.72 -10.80 -1.31
N ILE A 145 15.53 -10.59 -0.01
CA ILE A 145 14.27 -10.11 0.55
C ILE A 145 14.32 -8.60 0.69
N GLY A 146 13.34 -7.92 0.09
CA GLY A 146 13.07 -6.49 0.26
C GLY A 146 11.79 -6.26 1.04
N ILE A 147 11.69 -5.10 1.67
CA ILE A 147 10.47 -4.66 2.34
C ILE A 147 10.13 -3.22 1.96
N THR A 148 8.85 -2.93 1.85
CA THR A 148 8.35 -1.56 1.63
C THR A 148 7.03 -1.32 2.35
N GLY A 149 6.76 -0.07 2.67
CA GLY A 149 5.49 0.33 3.25
C GLY A 149 5.26 1.82 3.08
N HIS A 150 3.98 2.20 3.02
CA HIS A 150 3.57 3.59 2.88
C HIS A 150 3.06 4.17 4.20
N SER A 151 3.40 5.42 4.52
CA SER A 151 2.90 6.13 5.70
C SER A 151 3.24 5.39 7.01
N ALA A 152 2.25 4.97 7.79
CA ALA A 152 2.46 4.12 8.96
C ALA A 152 3.21 2.83 8.62
N GLY A 153 2.95 2.23 7.43
CA GLY A 153 3.73 1.12 6.92
C GLY A 153 5.19 1.47 6.67
N GLY A 154 5.48 2.69 6.21
CA GLY A 154 6.84 3.22 6.09
C GLY A 154 7.57 3.29 7.44
N SER A 155 6.86 3.72 8.49
CA SER A 155 7.37 3.67 9.87
C SER A 155 7.65 2.24 10.33
N GLN A 156 6.74 1.29 10.04
CA GLN A 156 6.89 -0.11 10.40
C GLN A 156 8.11 -0.76 9.74
N VAL A 157 8.26 -0.62 8.40
CA VAL A 157 9.40 -1.21 7.68
C VAL A 157 10.74 -0.63 8.13
N ARG A 158 10.80 0.68 8.46
CA ARG A 158 11.97 1.29 9.07
C ARG A 158 12.30 0.67 10.43
N HIS A 159 11.28 0.50 11.28
CA HIS A 159 11.44 -0.06 12.62
C HIS A 159 11.97 -1.49 12.55
N ILE A 160 11.31 -2.33 11.77
CA ILE A 160 11.67 -3.74 11.66
C ILE A 160 13.04 -3.96 11.00
N ALA A 161 13.41 -3.13 10.00
CA ALA A 161 14.74 -3.18 9.41
C ALA A 161 15.85 -2.84 10.45
N ALA A 162 15.58 -1.88 11.35
CA ALA A 162 16.50 -1.55 12.44
C ALA A 162 16.58 -2.66 13.49
N GLU A 163 15.49 -3.36 13.76
CA GLU A 163 15.46 -4.49 14.69
C GLU A 163 16.30 -5.66 14.18
N TYR A 164 16.06 -6.13 12.94
CA TYR A 164 16.85 -7.21 12.35
C TYR A 164 18.33 -6.81 12.18
N GLY A 165 18.59 -5.57 11.76
CA GLY A 165 19.96 -5.06 11.69
C GLY A 165 20.65 -4.98 13.06
N THR A 166 19.89 -4.75 14.14
CA THR A 166 20.42 -4.82 15.51
C THR A 166 20.81 -6.24 15.91
N LYS A 167 20.01 -7.25 15.51
CA LYS A 167 20.34 -8.68 15.73
C LYS A 167 21.65 -9.04 15.04
N GLU A 168 21.81 -8.65 13.78
CA GLU A 168 23.06 -8.84 13.01
C GLU A 168 24.25 -8.12 13.67
N ALA A 169 24.08 -6.84 14.05
CA ALA A 169 25.15 -6.07 14.68
C ALA A 169 25.61 -6.66 16.01
N LYS A 170 24.69 -7.18 16.83
CA LYS A 170 25.02 -7.88 18.10
C LYS A 170 25.83 -9.15 17.84
N ALA A 171 25.45 -9.95 16.83
CA ALA A 171 26.19 -11.15 16.46
C ALA A 171 27.62 -10.83 15.99
N LEU A 172 27.78 -9.81 15.13
CA LEU A 172 29.10 -9.35 14.68
C LEU A 172 29.96 -8.81 15.83
N LYS A 173 29.34 -8.13 16.82
CA LYS A 173 30.07 -7.67 18.00
C LYS A 173 30.53 -8.83 18.86
N LYS A 174 29.70 -9.86 19.02
CA LYS A 174 30.06 -11.08 19.75
C LYS A 174 31.22 -11.83 19.05
N ALA A 175 31.19 -11.93 17.73
CA ALA A 175 32.26 -12.55 16.94
C ALA A 175 33.59 -11.79 17.03
N LYS A 176 33.61 -10.50 17.34
CA LYS A 176 34.82 -9.69 17.60
C LYS A 176 35.37 -9.79 19.03
N ALA A 177 34.70 -10.52 19.90
CA ALA A 177 35.17 -10.67 21.27
C ALA A 177 36.48 -11.48 21.30
N PRO A 178 37.43 -11.20 22.24
CA PRO A 178 38.70 -11.92 22.33
C PRO A 178 38.56 -13.44 22.48
N ASP A 179 37.46 -13.87 23.12
CA ASP A 179 37.18 -15.28 23.39
C ASP A 179 36.44 -15.98 22.23
N SER A 180 36.17 -15.26 21.12
CA SER A 180 35.52 -15.84 19.95
C SER A 180 36.51 -16.61 19.07
N PRO A 181 36.08 -17.60 18.27
CA PRO A 181 36.95 -18.33 17.36
C PRO A 181 37.75 -17.44 16.40
N GLY A 182 37.18 -16.31 15.97
CA GLY A 182 37.81 -15.31 15.11
C GLY A 182 38.64 -14.27 15.87
N GLY A 183 38.66 -14.29 17.21
CA GLY A 183 39.34 -13.29 18.04
C GLY A 183 38.78 -11.89 17.79
N THR A 184 39.64 -10.91 17.55
CA THR A 184 39.24 -9.55 17.22
C THR A 184 38.83 -9.35 15.76
N THR A 185 39.07 -10.36 14.90
CA THR A 185 38.78 -10.34 13.47
C THR A 185 37.59 -11.27 13.17
N VAL A 186 36.53 -10.74 12.60
CA VAL A 186 35.34 -11.53 12.20
C VAL A 186 35.70 -12.38 10.98
N THR A 187 35.57 -13.69 11.09
CA THR A 187 35.74 -14.62 9.97
C THR A 187 34.59 -14.47 8.96
N LYS A 188 34.78 -15.00 7.74
CA LYS A 188 33.75 -15.03 6.70
C LYS A 188 32.52 -15.81 7.19
N GLU A 189 32.73 -16.96 7.81
CA GLU A 189 31.64 -17.82 8.32
C GLU A 189 30.82 -17.13 9.43
N GLU A 190 31.48 -16.45 10.37
CA GLU A 190 30.82 -15.69 11.43
C GLU A 190 30.01 -14.51 10.85
N ARG A 191 30.54 -13.89 9.80
CA ARG A 191 29.82 -12.83 9.08
C ARG A 191 28.56 -13.37 8.41
N GLU A 192 28.66 -14.48 7.69
CA GLU A 192 27.52 -15.15 7.03
C GLU A 192 26.45 -15.57 8.05
N LYS A 193 26.85 -16.15 9.18
CA LYS A 193 25.93 -16.48 10.29
C LYS A 193 25.24 -15.24 10.87
N ALA A 194 25.95 -14.14 11.01
CA ALA A 194 25.37 -12.90 11.49
C ALA A 194 24.38 -12.32 10.47
N GLU A 195 24.71 -12.35 9.18
CA GLU A 195 23.84 -11.88 8.09
C GLU A 195 22.55 -12.69 7.97
N GLN A 196 22.56 -13.99 8.28
CA GLN A 196 21.36 -14.84 8.33
C GLN A 196 20.33 -14.38 9.39
N LEU A 197 20.77 -13.63 10.42
CA LEU A 197 19.87 -13.03 11.41
C LEU A 197 19.15 -11.78 10.88
N ASN A 198 19.56 -11.26 9.73
CA ASN A 198 18.94 -10.13 9.07
C ASN A 198 18.60 -10.50 7.61
N PRO A 199 17.42 -11.06 7.36
CA PRO A 199 17.03 -11.46 6.01
C PRO A 199 16.73 -10.26 5.08
N ILE A 200 16.60 -9.03 5.64
CA ILE A 200 16.19 -7.84 4.90
C ILE A 200 17.38 -7.26 4.14
N ARG A 201 17.40 -7.46 2.83
CA ARG A 201 18.42 -6.92 1.93
C ARG A 201 18.24 -5.46 1.64
N SER A 202 16.98 -5.03 1.45
CA SER A 202 16.65 -3.66 1.03
C SER A 202 15.33 -3.21 1.65
N VAL A 203 15.25 -1.92 2.02
CA VAL A 203 14.04 -1.29 2.56
C VAL A 203 13.73 0.00 1.82
N PHE A 204 12.50 0.10 1.30
CA PHE A 204 11.98 1.33 0.72
C PHE A 204 10.92 1.95 1.65
N ILE A 205 11.21 3.13 2.17
CA ILE A 205 10.36 3.84 3.12
C ILE A 205 9.55 4.88 2.35
N SER A 206 8.26 4.63 2.13
CA SER A 206 7.38 5.53 1.38
C SER A 206 6.54 6.38 2.33
N GLY A 207 6.50 7.70 2.09
CA GLY A 207 5.63 8.63 2.82
C GLY A 207 5.94 8.77 4.31
N TRP A 208 7.19 8.51 4.74
CA TRP A 208 7.58 8.66 6.15
C TRP A 208 9.00 9.19 6.26
N LEU A 209 9.15 10.39 6.85
CA LEU A 209 10.45 11.01 7.13
C LEU A 209 10.76 11.14 8.62
N GLN A 210 9.74 11.18 9.45
CA GLN A 210 9.89 11.43 10.88
C GLN A 210 10.82 10.41 11.52
N GLN A 211 11.69 10.90 12.41
CA GLN A 211 12.66 10.10 13.15
C GLN A 211 13.74 9.43 12.27
N LEU A 212 13.89 9.77 10.99
CA LEU A 212 15.04 9.37 10.19
C LEU A 212 16.26 10.23 10.59
N ASN A 213 16.98 9.79 11.60
CA ASN A 213 18.18 10.43 12.11
C ASN A 213 19.29 9.40 12.28
N ALA A 214 20.53 9.86 12.45
CA ALA A 214 21.72 9.01 12.53
C ALA A 214 21.60 7.90 13.60
N LYS A 215 20.95 8.18 14.75
CA LYS A 215 20.78 7.20 15.84
C LYS A 215 19.88 6.03 15.41
N LYS A 216 18.76 6.32 14.72
CA LYS A 216 17.80 5.31 14.25
C LYS A 216 18.33 4.56 13.02
N LEU A 217 19.00 5.27 12.10
CA LEU A 217 19.54 4.70 10.87
C LEU A 217 20.76 3.81 11.11
N LYS A 218 21.54 4.03 12.18
CA LYS A 218 22.75 3.27 12.52
C LYS A 218 22.52 1.75 12.55
N ASN A 219 21.32 1.34 12.95
CA ASN A 219 20.98 -0.06 13.09
C ASN A 219 20.37 -0.67 11.83
N ILE A 220 20.07 0.12 10.79
CA ILE A 220 19.55 -0.44 9.53
C ILE A 220 20.74 -0.91 8.69
N ARG A 221 20.88 -2.22 8.56
CA ARG A 221 21.96 -2.87 7.81
C ARG A 221 21.46 -3.42 6.48
N SER A 222 20.67 -2.61 5.78
CA SER A 222 20.04 -2.90 4.49
C SER A 222 20.27 -1.71 3.56
N ASN A 223 20.12 -1.90 2.26
CA ASN A 223 19.97 -0.78 1.33
C ASN A 223 18.73 0.03 1.69
N ILE A 224 18.77 1.35 1.60
CA ILE A 224 17.67 2.23 1.98
C ILE A 224 17.30 3.14 0.83
N GLY A 225 16.04 3.06 0.38
CA GLY A 225 15.38 4.06 -0.44
C GLY A 225 14.33 4.80 0.38
N ILE A 226 14.18 6.08 0.15
CA ILE A 226 13.05 6.86 0.64
C ILE A 226 12.31 7.49 -0.52
N GLY A 227 10.97 7.42 -0.49
CA GLY A 227 10.07 8.12 -1.40
C GLY A 227 9.13 9.03 -0.60
N TYR A 228 9.07 10.31 -0.94
CA TYR A 228 8.24 11.26 -0.24
C TYR A 228 7.48 12.17 -1.19
N ALA A 229 6.21 12.43 -0.88
CA ALA A 229 5.40 13.33 -1.68
C ALA A 229 5.85 14.78 -1.49
N LEU A 230 6.09 15.50 -2.60
CA LEU A 230 6.50 16.90 -2.55
C LEU A 230 5.44 17.80 -1.92
N TYR A 231 4.18 17.45 -2.11
CA TYR A 231 3.02 18.18 -1.58
C TYR A 231 2.35 17.43 -0.41
N ASP A 232 3.15 16.68 0.38
CA ASP A 232 2.66 15.95 1.55
C ASP A 232 2.07 16.93 2.56
N GLU A 233 0.78 16.79 2.86
CA GLU A 233 0.07 17.60 3.84
C GLU A 233 0.59 17.40 5.27
N GLY A 234 1.30 16.29 5.52
CA GLY A 234 2.03 16.03 6.77
C GLY A 234 3.43 16.60 6.82
N GLY A 235 3.89 17.26 5.73
CA GLY A 235 5.23 17.80 5.59
C GLY A 235 5.61 18.82 6.68
N TYR A 236 4.64 19.48 7.29
CA TYR A 236 4.86 20.38 8.45
C TYR A 236 5.53 19.68 9.65
N ARG A 237 5.46 18.36 9.73
CA ARG A 237 6.09 17.54 10.78
C ARG A 237 7.58 17.29 10.54
N ASN A 238 8.06 17.51 9.31
CA ASN A 238 9.47 17.40 8.97
C ASN A 238 10.23 18.61 9.50
N LYS A 239 11.54 18.50 9.67
CA LYS A 239 12.35 19.62 10.19
C LYS A 239 12.38 20.83 9.28
N THR A 240 12.16 20.64 7.98
CA THR A 240 12.01 21.73 6.99
C THR A 240 10.58 22.26 6.85
N HIS A 241 9.61 21.66 7.60
CA HIS A 241 8.19 21.99 7.55
C HIS A 241 7.55 21.92 6.14
N ASN A 242 8.12 21.12 5.26
CA ASN A 242 7.59 20.90 3.90
C ASN A 242 7.98 19.50 3.37
N GLY A 243 7.55 19.18 2.15
CA GLY A 243 7.81 17.89 1.49
C GLY A 243 9.09 17.83 0.66
N ASP A 244 9.86 18.92 0.56
CA ASP A 244 11.08 18.96 -0.26
C ASP A 244 12.25 18.25 0.43
N LEU A 245 12.76 17.19 -0.20
CA LEU A 245 13.85 16.38 0.34
C LEU A 245 15.24 16.94 0.13
N ARG A 246 15.42 17.93 -0.78
CA ARG A 246 16.74 18.38 -1.20
C ARG A 246 17.61 18.89 -0.04
N HIS A 247 16.99 19.53 0.93
CA HIS A 247 17.66 20.08 2.11
C HIS A 247 17.11 19.53 3.44
N ALA A 248 16.23 18.51 3.37
CA ALA A 248 15.65 17.89 4.56
C ALA A 248 16.73 17.15 5.37
N PRO A 249 16.96 17.50 6.64
CA PRO A 249 17.97 16.83 7.48
C PRO A 249 17.75 15.32 7.58
N GLU A 250 16.49 14.86 7.52
CA GLU A 250 16.12 13.45 7.52
C GLU A 250 16.62 12.73 6.27
N ALA A 251 16.44 13.33 5.09
CA ALA A 251 16.91 12.76 3.82
C ALA A 251 18.44 12.79 3.74
N ILE A 252 19.08 13.87 4.17
CA ILE A 252 20.54 13.97 4.27
C ILE A 252 21.10 12.89 5.21
N ALA A 253 20.43 12.66 6.35
CA ALA A 253 20.83 11.62 7.29
C ALA A 253 20.73 10.22 6.67
N VAL A 254 19.68 9.95 5.86
CA VAL A 254 19.55 8.68 5.12
C VAL A 254 20.73 8.51 4.17
N ILE A 255 21.02 9.47 3.32
CA ILE A 255 22.12 9.39 2.36
C ILE A 255 23.46 9.17 3.09
N ASN A 256 23.74 9.98 4.11
CA ASN A 256 25.00 9.91 4.86
C ASN A 256 25.16 8.62 5.68
N SER A 257 24.05 7.93 5.99
CA SER A 257 24.10 6.63 6.70
C SER A 257 24.78 5.51 5.89
N GLY A 258 24.87 5.65 4.56
CA GLY A 258 25.51 4.68 3.68
C GLY A 258 26.94 5.09 3.26
N LEU A 259 27.40 6.28 3.67
CA LEU A 259 28.65 6.86 3.18
C LEU A 259 29.70 6.97 4.31
N PRO A 260 31.00 6.84 3.99
CA PRO A 260 32.06 7.22 4.89
C PRO A 260 32.02 8.73 5.14
N LYS A 261 32.45 9.17 6.33
CA LYS A 261 32.37 10.59 6.75
C LYS A 261 32.98 11.57 5.73
N SER A 262 34.06 11.17 5.05
CA SER A 262 34.73 11.98 4.01
C SER A 262 33.88 12.24 2.76
N GLN A 263 32.80 11.46 2.56
CA GLN A 263 31.90 11.58 1.41
C GLN A 263 30.50 12.08 1.83
N HIS A 264 30.33 12.54 3.07
CA HIS A 264 29.05 13.07 3.50
C HIS A 264 28.63 14.27 2.67
N VAL A 265 27.33 14.29 2.35
CA VAL A 265 26.69 15.37 1.61
C VAL A 265 25.93 16.31 2.54
N ASN A 266 25.76 17.57 2.14
CA ASN A 266 24.96 18.57 2.83
C ASN A 266 23.63 18.89 2.14
N HIS A 267 23.39 18.30 0.95
CA HIS A 267 22.12 18.33 0.24
C HIS A 267 21.92 17.02 -0.52
N VAL A 268 20.68 16.71 -0.84
CA VAL A 268 20.29 15.49 -1.57
C VAL A 268 20.03 15.83 -3.04
N VAL A 269 20.64 15.09 -3.94
CA VAL A 269 20.24 15.06 -5.35
C VAL A 269 19.18 13.97 -5.50
N VAL A 270 17.93 14.38 -5.74
CA VAL A 270 16.79 13.49 -5.88
C VAL A 270 17.02 12.50 -7.03
N GLY A 271 16.75 11.23 -6.81
CA GLY A 271 16.95 10.14 -7.78
C GLY A 271 18.40 9.68 -7.94
N LYS A 272 19.37 10.35 -7.31
CA LYS A 272 20.78 9.92 -7.35
C LYS A 272 21.03 8.82 -6.32
N GLY A 273 21.58 7.69 -6.77
CA GLY A 273 22.07 6.62 -5.91
C GLY A 273 23.43 6.96 -5.30
N TYR A 274 23.63 6.56 -4.06
CA TYR A 274 24.87 6.72 -3.28
C TYR A 274 25.23 5.37 -2.64
N GLY A 275 26.54 5.08 -2.47
CA GLY A 275 27.01 3.85 -1.88
C GLY A 275 26.94 2.63 -2.82
N SER A 276 26.93 1.43 -2.26
CA SER A 276 26.98 0.15 -2.97
C SER A 276 25.82 -0.76 -2.55
N ALA A 277 25.08 -1.29 -3.53
CA ALA A 277 24.02 -2.26 -3.27
C ALA A 277 24.56 -3.59 -2.74
N ALA A 278 25.73 -4.01 -3.23
CA ALA A 278 26.40 -5.24 -2.80
C ALA A 278 26.77 -5.18 -1.30
N ASP A 279 27.26 -4.02 -0.85
CA ASP A 279 27.71 -3.80 0.53
C ASP A 279 26.58 -3.37 1.47
N ARG A 280 25.32 -3.36 1.00
CA ARG A 280 24.14 -2.88 1.74
C ARG A 280 24.24 -1.41 2.19
N THR A 281 25.03 -0.61 1.47
CA THR A 281 25.24 0.81 1.73
C THR A 281 24.53 1.71 0.71
N TYR A 282 23.81 1.14 -0.27
CA TYR A 282 23.08 1.90 -1.27
C TYR A 282 21.97 2.75 -0.62
N ARG A 283 21.96 4.03 -0.99
CA ARG A 283 21.02 5.04 -0.48
C ARG A 283 20.51 5.89 -1.63
N VAL A 284 19.20 6.14 -1.66
CA VAL A 284 18.56 7.02 -2.65
C VAL A 284 17.34 7.69 -2.04
N ALA A 285 17.05 8.90 -2.49
CA ALA A 285 15.85 9.63 -2.11
C ALA A 285 15.10 10.09 -3.36
N TYR A 286 13.79 9.85 -3.37
CA TYR A 286 12.87 10.26 -4.42
C TYR A 286 11.84 11.24 -3.87
N ASN A 287 11.48 12.24 -4.66
CA ASN A 287 10.56 13.29 -4.24
C ASN A 287 9.50 13.50 -5.32
N ASP A 288 8.41 12.77 -5.21
CA ASP A 288 7.37 12.69 -6.23
C ASP A 288 6.37 13.85 -6.13
N ARG A 289 5.95 14.41 -7.26
CA ARG A 289 4.96 15.51 -7.34
C ARG A 289 3.55 14.99 -7.11
N THR A 290 3.25 14.62 -5.89
CA THR A 290 1.95 14.12 -5.45
C THR A 290 1.69 14.52 -4.00
N ILE A 291 0.51 14.22 -3.47
CA ILE A 291 0.14 14.35 -2.06
C ILE A 291 0.25 12.99 -1.36
N HIS A 292 0.31 13.00 -0.03
CA HIS A 292 0.54 11.81 0.79
C HIS A 292 -0.37 10.61 0.45
N PRO A 293 -1.72 10.74 0.43
CA PRO A 293 -2.59 9.58 0.24
C PRO A 293 -2.52 8.97 -1.17
N PHE A 294 -2.02 9.70 -2.15
CA PHE A 294 -1.93 9.25 -3.53
C PHE A 294 -0.55 8.69 -3.93
N GLN A 295 0.45 8.67 -3.05
CA GLN A 295 1.75 8.07 -3.40
C GLN A 295 1.61 6.63 -3.95
N PRO A 296 0.83 5.71 -3.34
CA PRO A 296 0.66 4.35 -3.88
C PRO A 296 -0.14 4.29 -5.19
N LEU A 297 -0.74 5.39 -5.60
CA LEU A 297 -1.57 5.53 -6.80
C LEU A 297 -0.98 6.52 -7.82
N THR A 298 0.28 6.91 -7.65
CA THR A 298 0.97 7.86 -8.54
C THR A 298 2.05 7.12 -9.33
N PRO A 299 2.00 7.13 -10.68
CA PRO A 299 2.96 6.40 -11.50
C PRO A 299 4.43 6.74 -11.22
N SER A 300 4.77 8.01 -10.95
CA SER A 300 6.14 8.40 -10.61
C SER A 300 6.60 7.79 -9.28
N ALA A 301 5.75 7.84 -8.25
CA ALA A 301 6.08 7.28 -6.93
C ALA A 301 6.23 5.75 -6.95
N ILE A 302 5.36 5.06 -7.71
CA ILE A 302 5.48 3.63 -7.96
C ILE A 302 6.78 3.35 -8.74
N GLY A 303 7.07 4.17 -9.77
CA GLY A 303 8.31 4.09 -10.55
C GLY A 303 9.56 4.28 -9.70
N SER A 304 9.54 5.21 -8.74
CA SER A 304 10.63 5.44 -7.78
C SER A 304 10.90 4.21 -6.90
N MET A 305 9.84 3.57 -6.41
CA MET A 305 9.94 2.33 -5.63
C MET A 305 10.49 1.17 -6.47
N ILE A 306 10.02 1.01 -7.71
CA ILE A 306 10.52 0.01 -8.65
C ILE A 306 12.00 0.24 -8.91
N GLN A 307 12.41 1.46 -9.30
CA GLN A 307 13.80 1.81 -9.57
C GLN A 307 14.72 1.47 -8.40
N PHE A 308 14.28 1.78 -7.17
CA PHE A 308 15.05 1.42 -5.99
C PHE A 308 15.29 -0.08 -5.88
N PHE A 309 14.27 -0.93 -6.05
CA PHE A 309 14.45 -2.38 -5.94
C PHE A 309 15.25 -2.95 -7.11
N ASP A 310 15.10 -2.39 -8.31
CA ASP A 310 15.91 -2.77 -9.47
C ASP A 310 17.40 -2.48 -9.23
N ASP A 311 17.73 -1.31 -8.68
CA ASP A 311 19.12 -0.93 -8.36
C ASP A 311 19.68 -1.72 -7.15
N ALA A 312 18.85 -1.98 -6.13
CA ALA A 312 19.31 -2.53 -4.84
C ALA A 312 19.31 -4.06 -4.79
N ILE A 313 18.49 -4.74 -5.59
CA ILE A 313 18.32 -6.20 -5.59
C ILE A 313 18.55 -6.77 -6.99
N GLY A 314 18.15 -6.04 -8.03
CA GLY A 314 18.14 -6.46 -9.43
C GLY A 314 16.80 -7.08 -9.83
N ALA A 315 16.16 -6.50 -10.85
CA ALA A 315 14.94 -7.04 -11.42
C ALA A 315 15.20 -8.35 -12.17
N PRO A 316 14.41 -9.42 -11.92
CA PRO A 316 14.49 -10.63 -12.72
C PRO A 316 14.15 -10.40 -14.20
N HIS A 317 13.28 -9.44 -14.47
CA HIS A 317 12.89 -9.00 -15.82
C HIS A 317 13.00 -7.48 -15.92
N GLN A 318 13.90 -7.00 -16.77
CA GLN A 318 14.12 -5.58 -17.01
C GLN A 318 12.96 -4.96 -17.78
N MET A 319 12.33 -3.97 -17.19
CA MET A 319 11.19 -3.26 -17.75
C MET A 319 11.24 -1.79 -17.30
N SER A 320 10.99 -0.86 -18.22
CA SER A 320 10.92 0.57 -17.86
C SER A 320 10.00 0.79 -16.65
N THR A 321 10.42 1.63 -15.72
CA THR A 321 9.62 2.00 -14.53
C THR A 321 8.31 2.69 -14.89
N SER A 322 8.23 3.32 -16.10
CA SER A 322 7.02 3.93 -16.64
C SER A 322 6.05 2.93 -17.28
N ASN A 323 6.48 1.69 -17.58
CA ASN A 323 5.58 0.66 -18.08
C ASN A 323 4.77 0.08 -16.92
N GLN A 324 3.59 0.66 -16.68
CA GLN A 324 2.71 0.31 -15.57
C GLN A 324 1.29 0.07 -16.09
N THR A 325 0.63 -0.95 -15.54
CA THR A 325 -0.73 -1.37 -15.93
C THR A 325 -1.72 -1.40 -14.76
N TRP A 326 -1.26 -1.15 -13.53
CA TRP A 326 -2.10 -1.20 -12.33
C TRP A 326 -3.35 -0.32 -12.45
N TRP A 327 -3.24 0.84 -13.11
CA TRP A 327 -4.35 1.79 -13.29
C TRP A 327 -5.48 1.23 -14.15
N LEU A 328 -5.20 0.29 -15.07
CA LEU A 328 -6.23 -0.41 -15.85
C LEU A 328 -7.10 -1.28 -14.95
N LYS A 329 -6.51 -1.93 -13.95
CA LYS A 329 -7.27 -2.68 -12.95
C LYS A 329 -8.25 -1.76 -12.21
N GLU A 330 -7.78 -0.59 -11.79
CA GLU A 330 -8.64 0.38 -11.09
C GLU A 330 -9.72 0.95 -12.01
N LEU A 331 -9.43 1.15 -13.30
CA LEU A 331 -10.42 1.54 -14.30
C LEU A 331 -11.53 0.47 -14.43
N PHE A 332 -11.17 -0.80 -14.53
CA PHE A 332 -12.14 -1.89 -14.61
C PHE A 332 -12.96 -2.05 -13.32
N ASN A 333 -12.33 -1.89 -12.14
CA ASN A 333 -13.03 -1.86 -10.87
C ASN A 333 -14.02 -0.68 -10.80
N GLY A 334 -13.60 0.50 -11.26
CA GLY A 334 -14.46 1.69 -11.35
C GLY A 334 -15.66 1.47 -12.29
N LEU A 335 -15.44 0.83 -13.43
CA LEU A 335 -16.53 0.47 -14.35
C LEU A 335 -17.57 -0.43 -13.68
N SER A 336 -17.10 -1.48 -12.98
CA SER A 336 -17.98 -2.39 -12.23
C SER A 336 -18.75 -1.66 -11.14
N LEU A 337 -18.10 -0.78 -10.39
CA LEU A 337 -18.74 0.02 -9.34
C LEU A 337 -19.82 0.95 -9.89
N VAL A 338 -19.52 1.70 -10.95
CA VAL A 338 -20.47 2.61 -11.60
C VAL A 338 -21.67 1.83 -12.16
N ALA A 339 -21.42 0.69 -12.83
CA ALA A 339 -22.48 -0.16 -13.35
C ALA A 339 -23.37 -0.72 -12.22
N ALA A 340 -22.77 -1.12 -11.07
CA ALA A 340 -23.53 -1.59 -9.91
C ALA A 340 -24.41 -0.49 -9.31
N LEU A 341 -23.91 0.74 -9.17
CA LEU A 341 -24.68 1.88 -8.68
C LEU A 341 -25.82 2.25 -9.63
N VAL A 342 -25.56 2.27 -10.94
CA VAL A 342 -26.61 2.54 -11.95
C VAL A 342 -27.66 1.44 -11.95
N MET A 343 -27.27 0.18 -11.69
CA MET A 343 -28.19 -0.97 -11.64
C MET A 343 -29.23 -0.86 -10.53
N LEU A 344 -28.96 -0.14 -9.44
CA LEU A 344 -29.89 -0.01 -8.31
C LEU A 344 -31.28 0.47 -8.75
N VAL A 345 -31.36 1.43 -9.68
CA VAL A 345 -32.64 2.00 -10.14
C VAL A 345 -33.48 0.99 -10.94
N PRO A 346 -32.98 0.37 -12.03
CA PRO A 346 -33.76 -0.61 -12.78
C PRO A 346 -34.04 -1.88 -11.96
N LEU A 347 -33.11 -2.30 -11.10
CA LEU A 347 -33.30 -3.45 -10.21
C LEU A 347 -34.45 -3.19 -9.21
N THR A 348 -34.47 -2.02 -8.56
CA THR A 348 -35.59 -1.63 -7.66
C THR A 348 -36.90 -1.63 -8.42
N LYS A 349 -36.96 -1.11 -9.66
CA LYS A 349 -38.16 -1.14 -10.47
C LYS A 349 -38.66 -2.56 -10.75
N LEU A 350 -37.72 -3.50 -10.99
CA LEU A 350 -38.08 -4.91 -11.17
C LEU A 350 -38.54 -5.57 -9.88
N LEU A 351 -37.84 -5.38 -8.80
CA LEU A 351 -38.20 -5.94 -7.49
C LEU A 351 -39.64 -5.48 -7.09
N LEU A 352 -39.96 -4.23 -7.28
CA LEU A 352 -41.28 -3.70 -7.01
C LEU A 352 -42.42 -4.28 -7.92
N THR A 353 -42.11 -5.11 -8.91
CA THR A 353 -43.12 -5.90 -9.65
C THR A 353 -43.50 -7.19 -8.95
N ILE A 354 -42.66 -7.66 -8.00
CA ILE A 354 -42.92 -8.86 -7.21
C ILE A 354 -43.90 -8.52 -6.08
N PRO A 355 -44.98 -9.29 -5.86
CA PRO A 355 -46.02 -8.96 -4.88
C PRO A 355 -45.51 -8.61 -3.48
N TRP A 356 -44.49 -9.32 -3.01
CA TRP A 356 -43.91 -9.08 -1.68
C TRP A 356 -43.24 -7.71 -1.55
N PHE A 357 -42.49 -7.28 -2.56
CA PHE A 357 -41.86 -5.94 -2.58
C PHE A 357 -42.82 -4.84 -3.01
N ALA A 358 -43.94 -5.18 -3.70
CA ALA A 358 -44.96 -4.22 -4.11
C ALA A 358 -45.62 -3.54 -2.92
N ALA A 359 -45.65 -4.19 -1.75
CA ALA A 359 -46.16 -3.61 -0.50
C ALA A 359 -45.37 -2.34 -0.05
N ALA A 360 -44.11 -2.17 -0.52
CA ALA A 360 -43.31 -0.99 -0.24
C ALA A 360 -43.71 0.25 -1.14
N ARG A 361 -44.60 0.06 -2.11
CA ARG A 361 -45.14 1.18 -2.91
C ARG A 361 -46.11 1.99 -2.08
N THR A 362 -45.79 3.25 -1.90
CA THR A 362 -46.72 4.23 -1.33
C THR A 362 -47.10 5.23 -2.44
N ASP A 363 -48.36 5.66 -2.46
CA ASP A 363 -48.74 6.74 -3.34
C ASP A 363 -48.01 8.01 -2.95
N ILE A 364 -47.39 8.64 -3.92
CA ILE A 364 -46.75 9.94 -3.72
C ILE A 364 -47.84 10.93 -3.41
N SER A 365 -47.82 11.54 -2.23
CA SER A 365 -48.74 12.64 -1.91
C SER A 365 -48.71 13.68 -3.00
N PRO A 366 -49.87 14.23 -3.43
CA PRO A 366 -49.92 15.25 -4.44
C PRO A 366 -48.94 16.38 -4.12
N ALA A 367 -48.16 16.81 -5.10
CA ALA A 367 -47.23 17.91 -4.89
C ALA A 367 -48.01 19.13 -4.36
N PRO A 368 -47.52 19.80 -3.33
CA PRO A 368 -48.15 21.00 -2.84
C PRO A 368 -48.36 21.98 -4.02
N PRO A 369 -49.46 22.74 -4.07
CA PRO A 369 -49.70 23.66 -5.15
C PRO A 369 -48.52 24.61 -5.29
N LYS A 370 -48.06 24.80 -6.54
CA LYS A 370 -46.93 25.71 -6.80
C LYS A 370 -47.22 27.04 -6.14
N PRO A 371 -46.32 27.57 -5.29
CA PRO A 371 -46.55 28.88 -4.70
C PRO A 371 -46.80 29.88 -5.81
N LYS A 372 -47.91 30.62 -5.71
CA LYS A 372 -48.18 31.73 -6.62
C LYS A 372 -46.94 32.59 -6.66
N ARG A 373 -46.41 32.82 -7.86
CA ARG A 373 -45.12 33.48 -8.18
C ARG A 373 -44.83 34.63 -7.23
N GLN A 374 -44.26 34.31 -6.05
CA GLN A 374 -43.74 35.30 -5.14
C GLN A 374 -42.44 35.78 -5.77
N LYS A 375 -42.25 37.08 -5.86
CA LYS A 375 -41.04 37.73 -6.39
C LYS A 375 -39.81 36.99 -5.85
N ARG A 376 -38.87 36.71 -6.73
CA ARG A 376 -37.56 36.09 -6.40
C ARG A 376 -37.01 36.61 -5.06
N GLY A 377 -37.43 36.02 -3.97
CA GLY A 377 -36.74 36.11 -2.71
C GLY A 377 -35.40 35.37 -2.85
N ASN A 378 -34.33 36.05 -2.51
CA ASN A 378 -32.98 35.58 -2.66
C ASN A 378 -32.80 34.19 -1.99
N ILE A 379 -32.13 33.27 -2.68
CA ILE A 379 -31.66 31.98 -2.13
C ILE A 379 -31.00 32.17 -0.75
N LEU A 380 -30.39 33.33 -0.49
CA LEU A 380 -29.84 33.76 0.79
C LEU A 380 -30.90 33.88 1.92
N ASP A 381 -32.13 34.26 1.65
CA ASP A 381 -33.19 34.36 2.67
C ASP A 381 -33.72 32.96 3.02
N TYR A 382 -33.78 32.04 2.05
CA TYR A 382 -34.11 30.64 2.28
C TYR A 382 -33.02 29.92 3.12
N LEU A 383 -31.77 30.18 2.80
CA LEU A 383 -30.64 29.65 3.58
C LEU A 383 -30.54 30.24 5.01
N ARG A 384 -30.88 31.52 5.18
CA ARG A 384 -30.99 32.15 6.50
C ARG A 384 -32.10 31.55 7.36
N HIS A 385 -33.25 31.23 6.75
CA HIS A 385 -34.35 30.57 7.46
C HIS A 385 -34.05 29.11 7.82
N LEU A 386 -33.32 28.39 6.98
CA LEU A 386 -32.83 27.03 7.28
C LEU A 386 -31.80 27.03 8.41
N SER A 387 -30.83 27.94 8.36
CA SER A 387 -29.80 28.04 9.41
C SER A 387 -30.37 28.43 10.77
N SER A 388 -31.36 29.35 10.81
CA SER A 388 -32.02 29.76 12.07
C SER A 388 -32.92 28.68 12.67
N ARG A 389 -33.48 27.76 11.84
CA ARG A 389 -34.22 26.58 12.34
C ARG A 389 -33.29 25.46 12.83
N CYS A 390 -32.18 25.21 12.16
CA CYS A 390 -31.18 24.25 12.61
C CYS A 390 -30.53 24.67 13.93
N LEU A 391 -30.20 25.95 14.10
CA LEU A 391 -29.61 26.47 15.35
C LEU A 391 -30.58 26.46 16.54
N ARG A 392 -31.88 26.63 16.32
CA ARG A 392 -32.89 26.51 17.39
C ARG A 392 -33.11 25.07 17.87
N ASN A 393 -32.91 24.09 17.02
CA ASN A 393 -33.07 22.68 17.38
C ASN A 393 -31.80 22.05 17.96
N LEU A 394 -30.66 22.73 17.94
CA LEU A 394 -29.40 22.27 18.57
C LEU A 394 -29.22 22.77 20.01
N HIS A 395 -30.00 23.75 20.46
CA HIS A 395 -29.87 24.34 21.80
C HIS A 395 -30.29 23.43 22.97
N PRO A 396 -31.11 22.36 22.84
CA PRO A 396 -31.41 21.47 23.95
C PRO A 396 -30.39 20.37 24.21
N LEU A 397 -29.36 20.21 23.35
CA LEU A 397 -28.38 19.10 23.45
C LEU A 397 -27.01 19.50 24.03
N ILE A 398 -26.82 20.76 24.44
CA ILE A 398 -25.54 21.26 24.99
C ILE A 398 -25.68 21.71 26.45
N GLY A 399 -26.76 21.39 27.10
CA GLY A 399 -27.01 21.78 28.52
C GLY A 399 -27.47 20.58 29.33
N SER A 400 -26.56 19.69 29.67
CA SER A 400 -26.61 18.82 30.88
C SER A 400 -25.23 18.17 31.06
#